data_d2ad52c98fc68b8b8cf38580a6f6bb68
#
_entry.id   d2ad52c98fc68b8b8cf38580a6f6bb68
#
_cell.length_a   1.000
_cell.length_b   1.000
_cell.length_c   1.000
_cell.angle_alpha   90.00
_cell.angle_beta   90.00
_cell.angle_gamma   90.00
#
_symmetry.space_group_name_H-M   'P 1'
#
loop_
_entity.id
_entity.type
_entity.pdbx_description
1 polymer ?
#
loop_
_entity_poly.entity_id
_entity_poly.type
_entity_poly.pdbx_seq_one_letter_code
_entity_poly.pdbx_strand_id
1 'polypeptide(L)'
;MSRIIPFIVAALALGSQVVYAQPKAPQGSTVVSSEPGKASVVTVAEATATVVEINNSTRVVKLKAANGRMLDVVCGDEVKNFAQIHVGDNVKVSYKEALTLELKKTRAPLKASASVSTAGAAPGSQPAGATGVEITVLADVVAVDPVKSTISLKGPAGNVIDLKVYNPDQFKVVKKGDQVEAVYTQAMAVAVTPVPKPEAKK
;
A
#
# COMPACT_ATOMS: atom_id res chain seq x y z
N MET A 1 -10.89 21.48 5.73
CA MET A 1 -10.53 22.08 4.42
C MET A 1 -9.77 21.01 3.63
N SER A 2 -10.49 20.34 2.76
CA SER A 2 -9.96 19.24 1.94
C SER A 2 -9.20 19.82 0.77
N ARG A 3 -7.93 19.54 0.62
CA ARG A 3 -7.16 19.85 -0.58
C ARG A 3 -7.18 18.65 -1.50
N ILE A 4 -8.15 18.64 -2.39
CA ILE A 4 -8.08 17.86 -3.63
C ILE A 4 -7.12 18.61 -4.52
N ILE A 5 -6.02 17.98 -4.90
CA ILE A 5 -5.08 18.50 -5.89
C ILE A 5 -5.56 18.02 -7.26
N PRO A 6 -6.09 18.89 -8.11
CA PRO A 6 -6.36 18.54 -9.50
C PRO A 6 -5.04 18.62 -10.29
N PHE A 7 -4.63 17.53 -10.90
CA PHE A 7 -3.65 17.58 -11.98
C PHE A 7 -4.29 18.24 -13.20
N ILE A 8 -3.98 19.53 -13.39
CA ILE A 8 -4.30 20.24 -14.62
C ILE A 8 -3.22 19.88 -15.64
N VAL A 9 -3.62 19.15 -16.68
CA VAL A 9 -2.85 19.01 -17.91
C VAL A 9 -3.21 20.22 -18.78
N ALA A 10 -2.31 21.18 -18.91
CA ALA A 10 -2.40 22.21 -19.92
C ALA A 10 -1.68 21.73 -21.18
N ALA A 11 -2.44 21.46 -22.23
CA ALA A 11 -1.91 21.25 -23.58
C ALA A 11 -1.89 22.58 -24.30
N LEU A 12 -0.75 22.97 -24.85
CA LEU A 12 -0.70 23.82 -26.05
C LEU A 12 0.57 23.61 -26.89
N ALA A 13 0.32 23.13 -28.09
CA ALA A 13 0.72 23.58 -29.42
C ALA A 13 2.05 23.13 -30.04
N LEU A 14 1.87 22.34 -31.09
CA LEU A 14 2.56 22.36 -32.41
C LEU A 14 4.08 22.23 -32.45
N GLY A 15 4.54 21.08 -32.88
CA GLY A 15 5.88 20.83 -33.41
C GLY A 15 6.34 19.40 -33.28
N SER A 16 6.43 18.67 -34.39
CA SER A 16 7.17 17.44 -34.63
C SER A 16 6.91 16.32 -33.63
N GLN A 17 6.09 15.35 -34.00
CA GLN A 17 5.75 14.15 -33.24
C GLN A 17 6.97 13.24 -33.06
N VAL A 18 7.80 13.52 -32.08
CA VAL A 18 8.64 12.46 -31.51
C VAL A 18 7.74 11.70 -30.55
N VAL A 19 7.31 10.51 -30.93
CA VAL A 19 6.59 9.60 -30.06
C VAL A 19 7.59 9.12 -29.00
N TYR A 20 7.72 9.89 -27.93
CA TYR A 20 8.30 9.38 -26.70
C TYR A 20 7.27 8.42 -26.11
N ALA A 21 7.62 7.14 -26.05
CA ALA A 21 6.87 6.18 -25.26
C ALA A 21 6.74 6.75 -23.84
N GLN A 22 5.54 7.15 -23.46
CA GLN A 22 5.30 7.69 -22.13
C GLN A 22 5.61 6.58 -21.12
N PRO A 23 6.46 6.85 -20.11
CA PRO A 23 6.72 5.89 -19.04
C PRO A 23 5.37 5.52 -18.40
N LYS A 24 5.07 4.23 -18.36
CA LYS A 24 3.85 3.74 -17.73
C LYS A 24 3.87 4.15 -16.26
N ALA A 25 2.97 5.04 -15.85
CA ALA A 25 2.82 5.42 -14.45
C ALA A 25 2.55 4.18 -13.58
N PRO A 26 2.94 4.18 -12.28
CA PRO A 26 2.57 3.12 -11.37
C PRO A 26 1.07 2.85 -11.49
N GLN A 27 0.69 1.60 -11.76
CA GLN A 27 -0.71 1.24 -11.84
C GLN A 27 -1.19 0.97 -10.42
N GLY A 28 -2.14 1.76 -9.98
CA GLY A 28 -2.79 1.60 -8.69
C GLY A 28 -4.30 1.58 -8.86
N SER A 29 -4.97 0.83 -8.01
CA SER A 29 -6.42 0.80 -7.90
C SER A 29 -6.82 0.92 -6.44
N THR A 30 -7.92 1.64 -6.19
CA THR A 30 -8.55 1.70 -4.88
C THR A 30 -9.95 1.16 -4.99
N VAL A 31 -10.26 0.18 -4.15
CA VAL A 31 -11.59 -0.41 -4.03
C VAL A 31 -12.16 -0.03 -2.69
N VAL A 32 -13.38 0.52 -2.69
CA VAL A 32 -14.13 0.87 -1.49
C VAL A 32 -15.35 -0.04 -1.43
N SER A 33 -15.55 -0.70 -0.28
CA SER A 33 -16.75 -1.48 0.02
C SER A 33 -17.37 -0.96 1.30
N SER A 34 -18.70 -0.88 1.31
CA SER A 34 -19.46 -0.43 2.48
C SER A 34 -20.79 -1.16 2.57
N GLU A 35 -20.92 -2.00 3.57
CA GLU A 35 -22.13 -2.74 3.93
C GLU A 35 -22.54 -2.34 5.36
N PRO A 36 -23.81 -2.47 5.76
CA PRO A 36 -24.23 -2.13 7.12
C PRO A 36 -23.36 -2.82 8.18
N GLY A 37 -22.67 -2.02 9.00
CA GLY A 37 -21.75 -2.50 10.04
C GLY A 37 -20.34 -2.89 9.57
N LYS A 38 -20.05 -2.78 8.27
CA LYS A 38 -18.71 -3.07 7.73
C LYS A 38 -18.33 -2.09 6.63
N ALA A 39 -17.11 -1.60 6.65
CA ALA A 39 -16.55 -0.78 5.58
C ALA A 39 -15.08 -1.16 5.35
N SER A 40 -14.65 -1.11 4.10
CA SER A 40 -13.24 -1.32 3.78
C SER A 40 -12.78 -0.44 2.62
N VAL A 41 -11.52 -0.03 2.69
CA VAL A 41 -10.79 0.63 1.60
C VAL A 41 -9.53 -0.18 1.36
N VAL A 42 -9.33 -0.62 0.13
CA VAL A 42 -8.13 -1.37 -0.27
C VAL A 42 -7.48 -0.65 -1.42
N THR A 43 -6.23 -0.27 -1.25
CA THR A 43 -5.39 0.31 -2.31
C THR A 43 -4.29 -0.67 -2.67
N VAL A 44 -4.14 -0.94 -3.96
CA VAL A 44 -3.05 -1.75 -4.51
C VAL A 44 -2.32 -0.91 -5.54
N ALA A 45 -1.00 -0.91 -5.48
CA ALA A 45 -0.16 -0.27 -6.49
C ALA A 45 0.97 -1.21 -6.90
N GLU A 46 1.27 -1.24 -8.18
CA GLU A 46 2.38 -2.00 -8.74
C GLU A 46 3.28 -1.09 -9.56
N ALA A 47 4.57 -1.31 -9.44
CA ALA A 47 5.57 -0.62 -10.23
C ALA A 47 6.63 -1.61 -10.71
N THR A 48 7.24 -1.32 -11.85
CA THR A 48 8.40 -2.05 -12.35
C THR A 48 9.59 -1.10 -12.45
N ALA A 49 10.77 -1.65 -12.19
CA ALA A 49 12.03 -0.93 -12.31
C ALA A 49 13.11 -1.88 -12.84
N THR A 50 14.22 -1.32 -13.30
CA THR A 50 15.38 -2.10 -13.75
C THR A 50 16.52 -1.88 -12.78
N VAL A 51 17.24 -2.94 -12.42
CA VAL A 51 18.46 -2.87 -11.63
C VAL A 51 19.55 -2.20 -12.45
N VAL A 52 20.11 -1.09 -11.97
CA VAL A 52 21.19 -0.37 -12.66
C VAL A 52 22.52 -0.43 -11.92
N GLU A 53 22.51 -0.68 -10.60
CA GLU A 53 23.70 -0.81 -9.78
C GLU A 53 23.41 -1.68 -8.55
N ILE A 54 24.42 -2.43 -8.09
CA ILE A 54 24.33 -3.28 -6.90
C ILE A 54 25.56 -3.05 -6.03
N ASN A 55 25.34 -2.72 -4.78
CA ASN A 55 26.38 -2.73 -3.76
C ASN A 55 26.20 -3.94 -2.85
N ASN A 56 27.02 -4.96 -3.06
CA ASN A 56 26.93 -6.22 -2.32
C ASN A 56 27.29 -6.05 -0.82
N SER A 57 28.19 -5.12 -0.48
CA SER A 57 28.64 -4.91 0.91
C SER A 57 27.58 -4.27 1.77
N THR A 58 26.84 -3.32 1.22
CA THR A 58 25.76 -2.60 1.91
C THR A 58 24.37 -3.15 1.59
N ARG A 59 24.27 -4.14 0.69
CA ARG A 59 23.03 -4.71 0.15
C ARG A 59 22.08 -3.64 -0.42
N VAL A 60 22.66 -2.59 -1.03
CA VAL A 60 21.89 -1.54 -1.70
C VAL A 60 21.78 -1.85 -3.18
N VAL A 61 20.56 -1.84 -3.69
CA VAL A 61 20.25 -1.98 -5.11
C VAL A 61 19.72 -0.66 -5.63
N LYS A 62 20.36 -0.11 -6.64
CA LYS A 62 19.89 1.08 -7.34
C LYS A 62 18.97 0.67 -8.47
N LEU A 63 17.76 1.18 -8.44
CA LEU A 63 16.70 0.87 -9.39
C LEU A 63 16.39 2.09 -10.25
N LYS A 64 16.17 1.86 -11.54
CA LYS A 64 15.62 2.85 -12.47
C LYS A 64 14.17 2.51 -12.76
N ALA A 65 13.26 3.33 -12.27
CA ALA A 65 11.84 3.21 -12.54
C ALA A 65 11.51 3.54 -14.01
N ALA A 66 10.35 3.10 -14.49
CA ALA A 66 9.90 3.32 -15.87
C ALA A 66 9.81 4.82 -16.26
N ASN A 67 9.61 5.70 -15.27
CA ASN A 67 9.62 7.16 -15.46
C ASN A 67 11.02 7.80 -15.38
N GLY A 68 12.08 7.00 -15.35
CA GLY A 68 13.47 7.44 -15.28
C GLY A 68 13.98 7.81 -13.88
N ARG A 69 13.14 7.80 -12.85
CA ARG A 69 13.56 8.07 -11.46
C ARG A 69 14.51 6.97 -10.98
N MET A 70 15.55 7.40 -10.27
CA MET A 70 16.46 6.50 -9.58
C MET A 70 16.03 6.35 -8.12
N LEU A 71 16.09 5.13 -7.61
CA LEU A 71 15.72 4.75 -6.25
C LEU A 71 16.81 3.84 -5.70
N ASP A 72 17.28 4.14 -4.49
CA ASP A 72 18.16 3.25 -3.75
C ASP A 72 17.32 2.43 -2.78
N VAL A 73 17.41 1.11 -2.88
CA VAL A 73 16.68 0.16 -2.05
C VAL A 73 17.66 -0.63 -1.22
N VAL A 74 17.57 -0.53 0.09
CA VAL A 74 18.32 -1.37 1.02
C VAL A 74 17.57 -2.69 1.15
N CYS A 75 18.22 -3.78 0.74
CA CYS A 75 17.67 -5.13 0.84
C CYS A 75 18.05 -5.75 2.19
N GLY A 76 17.07 -5.92 3.07
CA GLY A 76 17.26 -6.60 4.34
C GLY A 76 17.45 -8.13 4.18
N ASP A 77 17.56 -8.82 5.32
CA ASP A 77 17.80 -10.28 5.33
C ASP A 77 16.59 -11.08 4.83
N GLU A 78 15.41 -10.47 4.75
CA GLU A 78 14.22 -11.05 4.13
C GLU A 78 14.38 -11.26 2.62
N VAL A 79 15.21 -10.47 1.94
CA VAL A 79 15.56 -10.68 0.54
C VAL A 79 16.58 -11.81 0.46
N LYS A 80 16.07 -13.03 0.45
CA LYS A 80 16.88 -14.22 0.24
C LYS A 80 17.39 -14.26 -1.21
N ASN A 81 18.47 -15.00 -1.42
CA ASN A 81 19.08 -15.15 -2.76
C ASN A 81 19.55 -13.83 -3.39
N PHE A 82 19.89 -12.83 -2.57
CA PHE A 82 20.35 -11.51 -3.02
C PHE A 82 21.50 -11.59 -4.05
N ALA A 83 22.42 -12.55 -3.88
CA ALA A 83 23.55 -12.76 -4.80
C ALA A 83 23.13 -13.14 -6.24
N GLN A 84 21.86 -13.49 -6.46
CA GLN A 84 21.33 -13.79 -7.79
C GLN A 84 20.77 -12.55 -8.50
N ILE A 85 20.78 -11.38 -7.86
CA ILE A 85 20.37 -10.13 -8.50
C ILE A 85 21.51 -9.61 -9.37
N HIS A 86 21.19 -9.26 -10.61
CA HIS A 86 22.16 -8.73 -11.57
C HIS A 86 21.72 -7.39 -12.15
N VAL A 87 22.68 -6.59 -12.56
CA VAL A 87 22.39 -5.37 -13.32
C VAL A 87 21.68 -5.75 -14.63
N GLY A 88 20.58 -5.06 -14.92
CA GLY A 88 19.68 -5.35 -16.03
C GLY A 88 18.43 -6.13 -15.64
N ASP A 89 18.39 -6.78 -14.49
CA ASP A 89 17.20 -7.50 -14.03
C ASP A 89 16.00 -6.57 -13.85
N ASN A 90 14.81 -7.12 -14.07
CA ASN A 90 13.56 -6.43 -13.79
C ASN A 90 13.10 -6.69 -12.36
N VAL A 91 12.72 -5.63 -11.68
CA VAL A 91 12.17 -5.67 -10.34
C VAL A 91 10.70 -5.26 -10.39
N LYS A 92 9.82 -6.11 -9.90
CA LYS A 92 8.42 -5.79 -9.64
C LYS A 92 8.26 -5.45 -8.15
N VAL A 93 7.71 -4.28 -7.89
CA VAL A 93 7.33 -3.84 -6.55
C VAL A 93 5.81 -3.83 -6.49
N SER A 94 5.24 -4.51 -5.48
CA SER A 94 3.81 -4.51 -5.20
C SER A 94 3.60 -3.89 -3.83
N TYR A 95 2.67 -2.94 -3.75
CA TYR A 95 2.24 -2.28 -2.52
C TYR A 95 0.76 -2.53 -2.31
N LYS A 96 0.38 -2.88 -1.10
CA LYS A 96 -1.01 -3.03 -0.69
C LYS A 96 -1.23 -2.31 0.63
N GLU A 97 -2.28 -1.52 0.69
CA GLU A 97 -2.78 -0.88 1.90
C GLU A 97 -4.27 -1.19 2.04
N ALA A 98 -4.70 -1.54 3.24
CA ALA A 98 -6.09 -1.82 3.51
C ALA A 98 -6.49 -1.27 4.88
N LEU A 99 -7.67 -0.66 4.96
CA LEU A 99 -8.34 -0.33 6.20
C LEU A 99 -9.70 -1.03 6.18
N THR A 100 -9.96 -1.85 7.19
CA THR A 100 -11.27 -2.48 7.41
C THR A 100 -11.83 -2.00 8.74
N LEU A 101 -13.10 -1.60 8.74
CA LEU A 101 -13.85 -1.21 9.92
C LEU A 101 -15.01 -2.18 10.08
N GLU A 102 -15.15 -2.78 11.25
CA GLU A 102 -16.21 -3.73 11.56
C GLU A 102 -16.88 -3.38 12.87
N LEU A 103 -18.22 -3.26 12.82
CA LEU A 103 -19.04 -3.02 13.98
C LEU A 103 -19.06 -4.22 14.92
N LYS A 104 -18.78 -3.99 16.19
CA LYS A 104 -18.88 -4.97 17.27
C LYS A 104 -20.02 -4.56 18.21
N LYS A 105 -20.99 -5.47 18.38
CA LYS A 105 -22.13 -5.26 19.29
C LYS A 105 -21.85 -5.74 20.72
N THR A 106 -20.75 -6.45 20.90
CA THR A 106 -20.26 -6.90 22.22
C THR A 106 -19.24 -5.91 22.76
N ARG A 107 -19.28 -5.62 24.06
CA ARG A 107 -18.29 -4.74 24.70
C ARG A 107 -17.09 -5.53 25.19
N ALA A 108 -15.92 -5.03 24.82
CA ALA A 108 -14.64 -5.53 25.32
C ALA A 108 -13.76 -4.36 25.75
N PRO A 109 -12.73 -4.58 26.58
CA PRO A 109 -11.75 -3.56 26.90
C PRO A 109 -11.11 -3.01 25.62
N LEU A 110 -10.97 -1.68 25.52
CA LEU A 110 -10.31 -1.05 24.39
C LEU A 110 -8.85 -1.50 24.33
N LYS A 111 -8.40 -1.86 23.14
CA LYS A 111 -7.03 -2.33 22.90
C LYS A 111 -6.51 -1.88 21.54
N ALA A 112 -5.22 -1.76 21.46
CA ALA A 112 -4.50 -1.66 20.18
C ALA A 112 -3.39 -2.71 20.17
N SER A 113 -3.17 -3.31 19.03
CA SER A 113 -2.08 -4.23 18.78
C SER A 113 -1.46 -3.97 17.41
N ALA A 114 -0.17 -4.23 17.29
CA ALA A 114 0.54 -4.15 16.03
C ALA A 114 1.38 -5.42 15.84
N SER A 115 1.45 -5.91 14.63
CA SER A 115 2.31 -7.01 14.24
C SER A 115 3.07 -6.67 12.97
N VAL A 116 4.28 -7.19 12.86
CA VAL A 116 5.12 -7.09 11.66
C VAL A 116 5.38 -8.50 11.16
N SER A 117 5.23 -8.69 9.86
CA SER A 117 5.53 -9.95 9.19
C SER A 117 6.56 -9.73 8.10
N THR A 118 7.45 -10.68 7.92
CA THR A 118 8.42 -10.70 6.83
C THR A 118 8.38 -12.05 6.14
N ALA A 119 8.58 -12.06 4.84
CA ALA A 119 8.69 -13.27 4.05
C ALA A 119 9.81 -13.11 3.02
N GLY A 120 10.54 -14.17 2.75
CA GLY A 120 11.57 -14.21 1.72
C GLY A 120 11.34 -15.38 0.78
N ALA A 121 12.01 -15.35 -0.38
CA ALA A 121 11.99 -16.44 -1.33
C ALA A 121 12.61 -17.71 -0.73
N ALA A 122 12.14 -18.87 -1.17
CA ALA A 122 12.77 -20.15 -0.84
C ALA A 122 14.21 -20.21 -1.36
N PRO A 123 15.10 -20.96 -0.70
CA PRO A 123 16.46 -21.17 -1.21
C PRO A 123 16.44 -21.69 -2.66
N GLY A 124 17.27 -21.11 -3.53
CA GLY A 124 17.34 -21.47 -4.96
C GLY A 124 16.27 -20.85 -5.86
N SER A 125 15.23 -20.22 -5.29
CA SER A 125 14.24 -19.45 -6.07
C SER A 125 14.79 -18.10 -6.52
N GLN A 126 14.06 -17.42 -7.37
CA GLN A 126 14.37 -16.04 -7.75
C GLN A 126 14.33 -15.13 -6.51
N PRO A 127 15.17 -14.09 -6.46
CA PRO A 127 15.22 -13.17 -5.33
C PRO A 127 13.87 -12.49 -5.11
N ALA A 128 13.34 -12.59 -3.91
CA ALA A 128 12.10 -11.93 -3.50
C ALA A 128 12.08 -11.70 -1.99
N GLY A 129 11.37 -10.66 -1.58
CA GLY A 129 11.12 -10.36 -0.19
C GLY A 129 9.81 -9.61 -0.02
N ALA A 130 9.19 -9.77 1.13
CA ALA A 130 7.98 -9.04 1.48
C ALA A 130 8.01 -8.63 2.96
N THR A 131 7.43 -7.50 3.25
CA THR A 131 7.19 -7.04 4.62
C THR A 131 5.74 -6.56 4.74
N GLY A 132 5.16 -6.79 5.89
CA GLY A 132 3.80 -6.36 6.20
C GLY A 132 3.70 -5.85 7.63
N VAL A 133 2.83 -4.88 7.82
CA VAL A 133 2.43 -4.36 9.13
C VAL A 133 0.92 -4.48 9.23
N GLU A 134 0.43 -4.97 10.35
CA GLU A 134 -0.97 -5.00 10.69
C GLU A 134 -1.17 -4.31 12.03
N ILE A 135 -2.12 -3.37 12.09
CA ILE A 135 -2.51 -2.66 13.29
C ILE A 135 -4.01 -2.89 13.50
N THR A 136 -4.37 -3.46 14.64
CA THR A 136 -5.76 -3.65 15.04
C THR A 136 -6.08 -2.76 16.22
N VAL A 137 -7.15 -1.98 16.12
CA VAL A 137 -7.63 -1.08 17.18
C VAL A 137 -9.11 -1.35 17.44
N LEU A 138 -9.47 -1.58 18.70
CA LEU A 138 -10.85 -1.59 19.14
C LEU A 138 -11.17 -0.22 19.76
N ALA A 139 -12.17 0.48 19.23
CA ALA A 139 -12.55 1.83 19.62
C ALA A 139 -14.05 1.91 19.99
N ASP A 140 -14.41 2.78 20.92
CA ASP A 140 -15.80 3.06 21.27
C ASP A 140 -16.42 4.09 20.33
N VAL A 141 -17.65 3.87 19.89
CA VAL A 141 -18.48 4.87 19.22
C VAL A 141 -18.98 5.87 20.28
N VAL A 142 -18.43 7.07 20.27
CA VAL A 142 -18.79 8.12 21.25
C VAL A 142 -19.84 9.10 20.74
N ALA A 143 -19.94 9.26 19.40
CA ALA A 143 -21.00 10.04 18.77
C ALA A 143 -21.36 9.50 17.39
N VAL A 144 -22.61 9.72 16.98
CA VAL A 144 -23.13 9.42 15.64
C VAL A 144 -23.92 10.64 15.20
N ASP A 145 -23.51 11.28 14.11
CA ASP A 145 -24.14 12.49 13.57
C ASP A 145 -24.50 12.27 12.08
N PRO A 146 -25.73 11.83 11.78
CA PRO A 146 -26.18 11.63 10.40
C PRO A 146 -26.24 12.92 9.58
N VAL A 147 -26.46 14.09 10.24
CA VAL A 147 -26.55 15.38 9.54
C VAL A 147 -25.18 15.80 9.02
N LYS A 148 -24.15 15.65 9.83
CA LYS A 148 -22.75 15.90 9.43
C LYS A 148 -22.14 14.73 8.66
N SER A 149 -22.85 13.60 8.60
CA SER A 149 -22.36 12.33 8.06
C SER A 149 -21.05 11.88 8.74
N THR A 150 -21.01 11.89 10.07
CA THR A 150 -19.83 11.51 10.85
C THR A 150 -20.16 10.52 11.97
N ILE A 151 -19.18 9.65 12.25
CA ILE A 151 -19.15 8.79 13.44
C ILE A 151 -17.84 9.10 14.16
N SER A 152 -17.94 9.45 15.46
CA SER A 152 -16.78 9.73 16.31
C SER A 152 -16.37 8.47 17.06
N LEU A 153 -15.11 8.10 16.94
CA LEU A 153 -14.51 6.92 17.58
C LEU A 153 -13.48 7.36 18.61
N LYS A 154 -13.55 6.78 19.81
CA LYS A 154 -12.56 6.96 20.87
C LYS A 154 -11.69 5.72 20.98
N GLY A 155 -10.40 5.89 20.70
CA GLY A 155 -9.41 4.84 20.82
C GLY A 155 -8.95 4.55 22.25
N PRO A 156 -8.14 3.50 22.44
CA PRO A 156 -7.63 3.09 23.77
C PRO A 156 -6.72 4.14 24.42
N ALA A 157 -6.07 4.99 23.64
CA ALA A 157 -5.27 6.11 24.16
C ALA A 157 -6.11 7.33 24.56
N GLY A 158 -7.46 7.25 24.45
CA GLY A 158 -8.37 8.33 24.78
C GLY A 158 -8.57 9.38 23.69
N ASN A 159 -7.83 9.34 22.61
CA ASN A 159 -7.99 10.20 21.45
C ASN A 159 -9.32 9.93 20.74
N VAL A 160 -9.97 10.98 20.25
CA VAL A 160 -11.22 10.91 19.49
C VAL A 160 -10.94 11.34 18.05
N ILE A 161 -11.43 10.54 17.10
CA ILE A 161 -11.37 10.83 15.68
C ILE A 161 -12.78 10.82 15.08
N ASP A 162 -13.03 11.73 14.14
CA ASP A 162 -14.29 11.79 13.39
C ASP A 162 -14.10 11.14 12.03
N LEU A 163 -14.83 10.07 11.79
CA LEU A 163 -14.87 9.37 10.50
C LEU A 163 -16.00 9.91 9.64
N LYS A 164 -15.67 10.32 8.42
CA LYS A 164 -16.67 10.66 7.41
C LYS A 164 -17.32 9.38 6.89
N VAL A 165 -18.64 9.33 6.93
CA VAL A 165 -19.46 8.21 6.50
C VAL A 165 -20.13 8.57 5.17
N TYR A 166 -19.84 7.82 4.12
CA TYR A 166 -20.41 8.06 2.78
C TYR A 166 -21.65 7.22 2.50
N ASN A 167 -21.78 6.05 3.17
CA ASN A 167 -22.94 5.20 3.06
C ASN A 167 -23.90 5.46 4.23
N PRO A 168 -25.08 6.07 3.99
CA PRO A 168 -26.03 6.40 5.05
C PRO A 168 -26.60 5.19 5.78
N ASP A 169 -26.54 3.99 5.18
CA ASP A 169 -27.03 2.76 5.82
C ASP A 169 -26.22 2.38 7.07
N GLN A 170 -25.01 2.89 7.22
CA GLN A 170 -24.22 2.73 8.44
C GLN A 170 -24.94 3.34 9.66
N PHE A 171 -25.64 4.47 9.51
CA PHE A 171 -26.36 5.13 10.60
C PHE A 171 -27.59 4.34 11.08
N LYS A 172 -28.08 3.36 10.30
CA LYS A 172 -29.16 2.47 10.71
C LYS A 172 -28.70 1.45 11.75
N VAL A 173 -27.43 1.06 11.70
CA VAL A 173 -26.88 -0.06 12.50
C VAL A 173 -25.87 0.39 13.56
N VAL A 174 -25.11 1.47 13.31
CA VAL A 174 -24.11 2.00 14.26
C VAL A 174 -24.76 2.96 15.24
N LYS A 175 -24.53 2.75 16.54
CA LYS A 175 -25.08 3.60 17.61
C LYS A 175 -23.99 4.00 18.59
N LYS A 176 -24.19 5.13 19.27
CA LYS A 176 -23.35 5.51 20.42
C LYS A 176 -23.33 4.39 21.44
N GLY A 177 -22.16 4.01 21.90
CA GLY A 177 -21.92 2.91 22.85
C GLY A 177 -21.58 1.59 22.20
N ASP A 178 -21.71 1.44 20.88
CA ASP A 178 -21.14 0.32 20.14
C ASP A 178 -19.60 0.41 20.10
N GLN A 179 -18.98 -0.64 19.62
CA GLN A 179 -17.54 -0.65 19.35
C GLN A 179 -17.28 -0.90 17.86
N VAL A 180 -16.16 -0.37 17.37
CA VAL A 180 -15.67 -0.61 16.01
C VAL A 180 -14.26 -1.17 16.12
N GLU A 181 -14.03 -2.30 15.49
CA GLU A 181 -12.70 -2.85 15.25
C GLU A 181 -12.18 -2.30 13.92
N ALA A 182 -11.06 -1.60 14.01
CA ALA A 182 -10.34 -1.08 12.85
C ALA A 182 -9.09 -1.95 12.64
N VAL A 183 -8.96 -2.54 11.46
CA VAL A 183 -7.77 -3.28 11.05
C VAL A 183 -7.13 -2.53 9.89
N TYR A 184 -5.93 -2.01 10.13
CA TYR A 184 -5.08 -1.40 9.11
C TYR A 184 -3.97 -2.36 8.75
N THR A 185 -3.83 -2.64 7.47
CA THR A 185 -2.77 -3.49 6.92
C THR A 185 -2.00 -2.73 5.86
N GLN A 186 -0.68 -2.77 5.94
CA GLN A 186 0.22 -2.29 4.90
C GLN A 186 1.19 -3.39 4.54
N ALA A 187 1.35 -3.69 3.26
CA ALA A 187 2.29 -4.70 2.79
C ALA A 187 3.03 -4.21 1.55
N MET A 188 4.31 -4.52 1.49
CA MET A 188 5.16 -4.31 0.33
C MET A 188 5.88 -5.60 -0.02
N ALA A 189 5.89 -5.95 -1.29
CA ALA A 189 6.63 -7.09 -1.80
C ALA A 189 7.49 -6.67 -3.00
N VAL A 190 8.67 -7.26 -3.07
CA VAL A 190 9.63 -7.06 -4.16
C VAL A 190 9.97 -8.42 -4.74
N ALA A 191 9.89 -8.55 -6.06
CA ALA A 191 10.30 -9.75 -6.78
C ALA A 191 11.21 -9.37 -7.95
N VAL A 192 12.31 -10.11 -8.11
CA VAL A 192 13.28 -9.91 -9.19
C VAL A 192 13.04 -10.97 -10.26
N THR A 193 12.92 -10.54 -11.50
CA THR A 193 12.86 -11.41 -12.68
C THR A 193 14.10 -11.20 -13.51
N PRO A 194 14.97 -12.21 -13.63
CA PRO A 194 16.15 -12.13 -14.47
C PRO A 194 15.80 -11.82 -15.93
N VAL A 195 16.56 -10.94 -16.54
CA VAL A 195 16.51 -10.77 -18.00
C VAL A 195 17.42 -11.82 -18.63
N PRO A 196 16.92 -12.65 -19.56
CA PRO A 196 17.75 -13.62 -20.25
C PRO A 196 18.95 -12.92 -20.90
N LYS A 197 20.15 -13.37 -20.52
CA LYS A 197 21.37 -12.87 -21.16
C LYS A 197 21.31 -13.28 -22.63
N PRO A 198 21.56 -12.37 -23.61
CA PRO A 198 21.62 -12.73 -24.99
C PRO A 198 22.66 -13.86 -25.15
N GLU A 199 22.27 -15.00 -25.73
CA GLU A 199 23.20 -16.03 -26.05
C GLU A 199 24.26 -15.45 -27.03
N ALA A 200 25.52 -15.50 -26.63
CA ALA A 200 26.61 -15.13 -27.52
C ALA A 200 26.54 -16.08 -28.70
N LYS A 201 26.15 -15.57 -29.87
CA LYS A 201 26.24 -16.31 -31.12
C LYS A 201 27.73 -16.71 -31.30
N LYS A 202 28.00 -18.02 -31.26
CA LYS A 202 29.28 -18.59 -31.65
C LYS A 202 29.47 -18.43 -33.14
#